data_c66eadde7e435baf0852a650203d688d
#
_entry.id   c66eadde7e435baf0852a650203d688d
#
_cell.length_a   1.000
_cell.length_b   1.000
_cell.length_c   1.000
_cell.angle_alpha   90.00
_cell.angle_beta   90.00
_cell.angle_gamma   90.00
#
_symmetry.space_group_name_H-M   'P 1'
#
loop_
_entity.id
_entity.type
_entity.pdbx_description
1 polymer ?
#
loop_
_entity_poly.entity_id
_entity_poly.type
_entity_poly.pdbx_seq_one_letter_code
_entity_poly.pdbx_strand_id
1 'polypeptide(L)'
;TWRELKAMEMTLKSLGPESSHKTINWYTDYQSVPIIAKGGSMKQELHLLALEINHWCDKLGINLFISWIPRELNSKADLLSNMVDRDDWEIEDNVFIYLNALWGPFTVDRFASHYNAKCTRFNSKFWNPGTEAVDTFSVNLHGDIKWAVPPPCI
;
A
#
# COMPACT_ATOMS: atom_id res chain seq x y z
N THR A 1 -5.20 15.70 3.94
CA THR A 1 -5.16 15.92 2.46
C THR A 1 -3.98 15.19 1.81
N TRP A 2 -2.73 15.41 2.25
CA TRP A 2 -1.56 14.73 1.65
C TRP A 2 -1.67 13.20 1.74
N ARG A 3 -2.00 12.66 2.91
CA ARG A 3 -2.17 11.21 3.13
C ARG A 3 -3.23 10.60 2.22
N GLU A 4 -4.34 11.31 2.01
CA GLU A 4 -5.42 10.85 1.13
C GLU A 4 -4.99 10.78 -0.35
N LEU A 5 -4.33 11.83 -0.85
CA LEU A 5 -3.79 11.83 -2.21
C LEU A 5 -2.71 10.76 -2.38
N LYS A 6 -1.87 10.56 -1.35
CA LYS A 6 -0.83 9.53 -1.36
C LYS A 6 -1.43 8.12 -1.35
N ALA A 7 -2.48 7.88 -0.56
CA ALA A 7 -3.22 6.62 -0.57
C ALA A 7 -3.82 6.33 -1.95
N MET A 8 -4.39 7.34 -2.61
CA MET A 8 -4.93 7.22 -3.97
C MET A 8 -3.83 6.85 -4.98
N GLU A 9 -2.70 7.55 -4.98
CA GLU A 9 -1.55 7.25 -5.82
C GLU A 9 -1.06 5.80 -5.62
N MET A 10 -0.88 5.39 -4.36
CA MET A 10 -0.41 4.04 -4.03
C MET A 10 -1.41 2.96 -4.45
N THR A 11 -2.71 3.22 -4.29
CA THR A 11 -3.77 2.30 -4.76
C THR A 11 -3.74 2.14 -6.27
N LEU A 12 -3.59 3.23 -7.03
CA LEU A 12 -3.46 3.17 -8.48
C LEU A 12 -2.21 2.41 -8.93
N LYS A 13 -1.11 2.55 -8.20
CA LYS A 13 0.12 1.76 -8.47
C LYS A 13 -0.06 0.27 -8.19
N SER A 14 -0.76 -0.08 -7.12
CA SER A 14 -0.93 -1.47 -6.68
C SER A 14 -2.01 -2.22 -7.47
N LEU A 15 -3.16 -1.58 -7.69
CA LEU A 15 -4.33 -2.19 -8.33
C LEU A 15 -4.56 -1.70 -9.77
N GLY A 16 -3.72 -0.80 -10.25
CA GLY A 16 -3.86 -0.17 -11.57
C GLY A 16 -3.89 -1.17 -12.73
N PRO A 17 -2.99 -2.17 -12.79
CA PRO A 17 -3.00 -3.15 -13.87
C PRO A 17 -4.34 -3.90 -13.99
N GLU A 18 -4.96 -4.26 -12.86
CA GLU A 18 -6.27 -4.91 -12.82
C GLU A 18 -7.43 -3.95 -13.16
N SER A 19 -7.20 -2.66 -12.97
CA SER A 19 -8.17 -1.58 -13.20
C SER A 19 -7.98 -0.87 -14.54
N SER A 20 -7.08 -1.35 -15.38
CA SER A 20 -6.78 -0.76 -16.70
C SER A 20 -8.04 -0.67 -17.55
N HIS A 21 -8.23 0.48 -18.22
CA HIS A 21 -9.38 0.82 -19.05
C HIS A 21 -10.75 0.77 -18.35
N LYS A 22 -10.76 0.88 -17.02
CA LYS A 22 -12.00 0.92 -16.21
C LYS A 22 -12.31 2.32 -15.70
N THR A 23 -13.56 2.49 -15.29
CA THR A 23 -14.01 3.67 -14.54
C THR A 23 -13.93 3.35 -13.06
N ILE A 24 -13.24 4.21 -12.28
CA ILE A 24 -13.09 4.11 -10.84
C ILE A 24 -13.83 5.27 -10.18
N ASN A 25 -14.74 4.95 -9.26
CA ASN A 25 -15.35 5.94 -8.38
C ASN A 25 -14.61 5.92 -7.03
N TRP A 26 -13.94 7.02 -6.73
CA TRP A 26 -13.20 7.22 -5.48
C TRP A 26 -13.99 8.11 -4.54
N TYR A 27 -14.24 7.64 -3.33
CA TYR A 27 -14.92 8.40 -2.30
C TYR A 27 -13.94 8.81 -1.20
N THR A 28 -14.04 10.06 -0.73
CA THR A 28 -13.17 10.60 0.32
C THR A 28 -13.98 11.53 1.24
N ASP A 29 -13.66 11.55 2.53
CA ASP A 29 -14.23 12.48 3.50
C ASP A 29 -13.45 13.82 3.57
N TYR A 30 -12.41 13.99 2.77
CA TYR A 30 -11.64 15.23 2.65
C TYR A 30 -12.09 16.08 1.46
N GLN A 31 -12.82 17.17 1.74
CA GLN A 31 -13.39 18.07 0.71
C GLN A 31 -12.37 18.64 -0.28
N SER A 32 -11.12 18.84 0.15
CA SER A 32 -10.05 19.39 -0.70
C SER A 32 -9.49 18.37 -1.71
N VAL A 33 -9.66 17.07 -1.50
CA VAL A 33 -9.06 16.04 -2.35
C VAL A 33 -9.61 16.05 -3.78
N PRO A 34 -10.93 16.08 -4.02
CA PRO A 34 -11.47 16.16 -5.38
C PRO A 34 -11.00 17.39 -6.15
N ILE A 35 -10.88 18.53 -5.45
CA ILE A 35 -10.47 19.80 -6.05
C ILE A 35 -8.99 19.74 -6.46
N ILE A 36 -8.12 19.24 -5.55
CA ILE A 36 -6.68 19.17 -5.78
C ILE A 36 -6.34 18.13 -6.84
N ALA A 37 -6.95 16.97 -6.79
CA ALA A 37 -6.71 15.92 -7.77
C ALA A 37 -7.07 16.35 -9.20
N LYS A 38 -8.13 17.16 -9.37
CA LYS A 38 -8.58 17.66 -10.67
C LYS A 38 -7.85 18.93 -11.12
N GLY A 39 -7.63 19.88 -10.22
CA GLY A 39 -7.13 21.22 -10.54
C GLY A 39 -5.70 21.50 -10.06
N GLY A 40 -5.08 20.57 -9.35
CA GLY A 40 -3.78 20.79 -8.72
C GLY A 40 -3.85 21.64 -7.44
N SER A 41 -2.70 22.07 -6.96
CA SER A 41 -2.55 22.85 -5.73
C SER A 41 -1.43 23.87 -5.84
N MET A 42 -1.54 24.98 -5.14
CA MET A 42 -0.42 25.93 -4.97
C MET A 42 0.68 25.35 -4.06
N LYS A 43 0.39 24.35 -3.24
CA LYS A 43 1.40 23.62 -2.47
C LYS A 43 2.07 22.60 -3.37
N GLN A 44 3.37 22.77 -3.61
CA GLN A 44 4.16 21.95 -4.55
C GLN A 44 3.98 20.45 -4.33
N GLU A 45 4.07 19.97 -3.09
CA GLU A 45 3.94 18.55 -2.77
C GLU A 45 2.57 17.97 -3.17
N LEU A 46 1.49 18.71 -2.93
CA LEU A 46 0.13 18.28 -3.29
C LEU A 46 -0.07 18.35 -4.80
N HIS A 47 0.54 19.33 -5.46
CA HIS A 47 0.49 19.46 -6.91
C HIS A 47 1.20 18.28 -7.60
N LEU A 48 2.38 17.92 -7.13
CA LEU A 48 3.14 16.76 -7.66
C LEU A 48 2.35 15.46 -7.49
N LEU A 49 1.71 15.24 -6.35
CA LEU A 49 0.85 14.07 -6.15
C LEU A 49 -0.35 14.06 -7.12
N ALA A 50 -0.98 15.20 -7.35
CA ALA A 50 -2.06 15.30 -8.32
C ALA A 50 -1.59 14.96 -9.74
N LEU A 51 -0.40 15.44 -10.15
CA LEU A 51 0.19 15.09 -11.44
C LEU A 51 0.51 13.60 -11.56
N GLU A 52 1.05 12.97 -10.50
CA GLU A 52 1.32 11.53 -10.46
C GLU A 52 0.03 10.71 -10.59
N ILE A 53 -1.03 11.08 -9.88
CA ILE A 53 -2.34 10.43 -9.98
C ILE A 53 -2.87 10.50 -11.42
N ASN A 54 -2.85 11.69 -12.03
CA ASN A 54 -3.32 11.87 -13.41
C ASN A 54 -2.45 11.09 -14.40
N HIS A 55 -1.12 11.11 -14.24
CA HIS A 55 -0.20 10.33 -15.06
C HIS A 55 -0.51 8.83 -15.02
N TRP A 56 -0.77 8.27 -13.84
CA TRP A 56 -1.15 6.86 -13.73
C TRP A 56 -2.50 6.55 -14.34
N CYS A 57 -3.48 7.44 -14.19
CA CYS A 57 -4.78 7.30 -14.85
C CYS A 57 -4.64 7.30 -16.39
N ASP A 58 -3.88 8.23 -16.94
CA ASP A 58 -3.63 8.31 -18.38
C ASP A 58 -2.89 7.07 -18.90
N LYS A 59 -1.82 6.67 -18.21
CA LYS A 59 -1.00 5.49 -18.56
C LYS A 59 -1.81 4.20 -18.62
N LEU A 60 -2.78 4.05 -17.71
CA LEU A 60 -3.60 2.85 -17.58
C LEU A 60 -4.97 2.97 -18.26
N GLY A 61 -5.29 4.12 -18.86
CA GLY A 61 -6.61 4.39 -19.44
C GLY A 61 -7.75 4.38 -18.42
N ILE A 62 -7.48 4.79 -17.19
CA ILE A 62 -8.45 4.80 -16.09
C ILE A 62 -9.25 6.10 -16.10
N ASN A 63 -10.59 6.01 -16.07
CA ASN A 63 -11.46 7.14 -15.81
C ASN A 63 -11.70 7.26 -14.30
N LEU A 64 -11.05 8.21 -13.63
CA LEU A 64 -11.13 8.41 -12.18
C LEU A 64 -12.14 9.50 -11.83
N PHE A 65 -13.21 9.14 -11.13
CA PHE A 65 -14.19 10.06 -10.57
C PHE A 65 -13.99 10.15 -9.05
N ILE A 66 -13.67 11.35 -8.57
CA ILE A 66 -13.42 11.58 -7.14
C ILE A 66 -14.56 12.41 -6.57
N SER A 67 -15.24 11.86 -5.57
CA SER A 67 -16.37 12.49 -4.91
C SER A 67 -16.15 12.60 -3.42
N TRP A 68 -16.47 13.76 -2.85
CA TRP A 68 -16.52 13.91 -1.41
C TRP A 68 -17.80 13.30 -0.86
N ILE A 69 -17.66 12.59 0.28
CA ILE A 69 -18.78 12.08 1.07
C ILE A 69 -18.61 12.48 2.55
N PRO A 70 -19.70 12.68 3.29
CA PRO A 70 -19.62 12.86 4.74
C PRO A 70 -18.91 11.69 5.42
N ARG A 71 -18.19 11.95 6.52
CA ARG A 71 -17.42 10.93 7.24
C ARG A 71 -18.27 9.75 7.71
N GLU A 72 -19.53 10.03 8.08
CA GLU A 72 -20.50 9.02 8.52
C GLU A 72 -20.81 7.98 7.41
N LEU A 73 -20.69 8.39 6.15
CA LEU A 73 -20.87 7.50 5.00
C LEU A 73 -19.58 6.78 4.60
N ASN A 74 -18.42 7.19 5.16
CA ASN A 74 -17.12 6.56 4.92
C ASN A 74 -16.75 5.54 6.01
N SER A 75 -17.65 5.19 6.89
CA SER A 75 -17.43 4.30 8.04
C SER A 75 -16.86 2.94 7.68
N LYS A 76 -17.21 2.40 6.50
CA LYS A 76 -16.66 1.12 6.02
C LYS A 76 -15.17 1.21 5.71
N ALA A 77 -14.71 2.29 5.09
CA ALA A 77 -13.29 2.51 4.80
C ALA A 77 -12.50 2.75 6.10
N ASP A 78 -13.06 3.52 7.03
CA ASP A 78 -12.49 3.72 8.37
C ASP A 78 -12.34 2.40 9.14
N LEU A 79 -13.36 1.54 9.10
CA LEU A 79 -13.31 0.22 9.71
C LEU A 79 -12.20 -0.64 9.09
N LEU A 80 -12.15 -0.71 7.76
CA LEU A 80 -11.17 -1.52 7.04
C LEU A 80 -9.73 -1.02 7.23
N SER A 81 -9.53 0.30 7.32
CA SER A 81 -8.21 0.89 7.56
C SER A 81 -7.64 0.60 8.95
N ASN A 82 -8.49 0.25 9.90
CA ASN A 82 -8.12 -0.12 11.28
C ASN A 82 -8.19 -1.63 11.54
N MET A 83 -8.57 -2.43 10.55
CA MET A 83 -8.57 -3.89 10.70
C MET A 83 -7.15 -4.42 10.64
N VAL A 84 -6.76 -5.13 11.68
CA VAL A 84 -5.64 -6.06 11.63
C VAL A 84 -6.16 -7.34 10.95
N ASP A 85 -5.49 -7.77 9.89
CA ASP A 85 -5.83 -9.01 9.21
C ASP A 85 -5.54 -10.18 10.18
N ARG A 86 -6.59 -10.82 10.67
CA ARG A 86 -6.47 -11.94 11.61
C ARG A 86 -5.97 -13.22 10.93
N ASP A 87 -6.02 -13.27 9.61
CA ASP A 87 -5.49 -14.36 8.81
C ASP A 87 -4.02 -14.11 8.41
N ASP A 88 -3.44 -12.98 8.82
CA ASP A 88 -2.03 -12.67 8.63
C ASP A 88 -1.21 -13.39 9.71
N TRP A 89 -0.51 -14.40 9.28
CA TRP A 89 0.26 -15.30 10.15
C TRP A 89 1.60 -14.68 10.51
N GLU A 90 1.98 -14.88 11.75
CA GLU A 90 3.33 -14.59 12.19
C GLU A 90 3.92 -15.77 12.96
N ILE A 91 5.23 -15.91 12.90
CA ILE A 91 5.97 -16.84 13.74
C ILE A 91 6.34 -16.11 15.04
N GLU A 92 6.27 -16.83 16.16
CA GLU A 92 6.71 -16.29 17.45
C GLU A 92 8.17 -15.80 17.40
N ASP A 93 8.45 -14.73 18.10
CA ASP A 93 9.78 -14.08 18.07
C ASP A 93 10.90 -15.00 18.54
N ASN A 94 10.67 -15.85 19.52
CA ASN A 94 11.64 -16.84 20.00
C ASN A 94 12.05 -17.84 18.90
N VAL A 95 11.09 -18.27 18.07
CA VAL A 95 11.35 -19.15 16.92
C VAL A 95 12.14 -18.40 15.85
N PHE A 96 11.74 -17.15 15.54
CA PHE A 96 12.51 -16.33 14.61
C PHE A 96 13.94 -16.10 15.07
N ILE A 97 14.17 -15.74 16.35
CA ILE A 97 15.51 -15.52 16.91
C ILE A 97 16.36 -16.79 16.77
N TYR A 98 15.81 -17.93 17.10
CA TYR A 98 16.51 -19.22 16.97
C TYR A 98 16.91 -19.51 15.53
N LEU A 99 15.97 -19.38 14.58
CA LEU A 99 16.24 -19.64 13.17
C LEU A 99 17.17 -18.60 12.54
N ASN A 100 17.07 -17.35 12.98
CA ASN A 100 17.98 -16.29 12.54
C ASN A 100 19.43 -16.52 13.00
N ALA A 101 19.62 -17.09 14.19
CA ALA A 101 20.95 -17.49 14.69
C ALA A 101 21.51 -18.70 13.92
N LEU A 102 20.64 -19.58 13.43
CA LEU A 102 21.04 -20.84 12.79
C LEU A 102 21.33 -20.66 11.28
N TRP A 103 20.47 -19.90 10.59
CA TRP A 103 20.49 -19.75 9.12
C TRP A 103 20.64 -18.30 8.63
N GLY A 104 20.57 -17.32 9.53
CA GLY A 104 20.68 -15.90 9.21
C GLY A 104 22.13 -15.38 9.16
N PRO A 105 22.31 -14.06 9.30
CA PRO A 105 21.27 -13.08 9.62
C PRO A 105 20.34 -12.82 8.43
N PHE A 106 19.04 -12.89 8.68
CA PHE A 106 18.05 -12.51 7.66
C PHE A 106 18.02 -10.99 7.49
N THR A 107 18.02 -10.53 6.26
CA THR A 107 18.12 -9.09 5.91
C THR A 107 16.80 -8.48 5.52
N VAL A 108 15.82 -9.29 5.12
CA VAL A 108 14.52 -8.84 4.65
C VAL A 108 13.45 -9.89 4.91
N ASP A 109 12.28 -9.43 5.34
CA ASP A 109 11.07 -10.23 5.48
C ASP A 109 10.19 -10.05 4.24
N ARG A 110 9.90 -11.11 3.51
CA ARG A 110 9.26 -11.03 2.20
C ARG A 110 7.74 -11.10 2.22
N PHE A 111 7.15 -11.51 3.33
CA PHE A 111 5.69 -11.67 3.46
C PHE A 111 5.21 -11.12 4.80
N ALA A 112 5.41 -9.82 5.02
CA ALA A 112 5.08 -9.18 6.29
C ALA A 112 4.22 -7.93 6.11
N SER A 113 3.57 -7.56 7.19
CA SER A 113 2.94 -6.26 7.40
C SER A 113 3.75 -5.46 8.42
N HIS A 114 3.52 -4.17 8.52
CA HIS A 114 4.28 -3.29 9.43
C HIS A 114 4.19 -3.69 10.92
N TYR A 115 3.21 -4.49 11.29
CA TYR A 115 2.98 -4.92 12.67
C TYR A 115 3.56 -6.31 13.00
N ASN A 116 3.90 -7.14 11.99
CA ASN A 116 4.41 -8.49 12.19
C ASN A 116 5.78 -8.75 11.54
N ALA A 117 6.38 -7.73 10.92
CA ALA A 117 7.67 -7.85 10.25
C ALA A 117 8.79 -8.25 11.23
N LYS A 118 9.51 -9.32 10.91
CA LYS A 118 10.64 -9.82 11.71
C LYS A 118 11.97 -9.17 11.33
N CYS A 119 12.05 -8.52 10.18
CA CYS A 119 13.22 -7.76 9.74
C CYS A 119 12.88 -6.28 9.60
N THR A 120 13.88 -5.42 9.71
CA THR A 120 13.73 -3.96 9.51
C THR A 120 13.25 -3.63 8.09
N ARG A 121 13.73 -4.39 7.09
CA ARG A 121 13.28 -4.33 5.71
C ARG A 121 12.23 -5.41 5.50
N PHE A 122 11.10 -5.05 4.88
CA PHE A 122 10.06 -6.02 4.57
C PHE A 122 9.29 -5.67 3.30
N ASN A 123 8.67 -6.67 2.70
CA ASN A 123 7.70 -6.52 1.62
C ASN A 123 6.32 -6.95 2.09
N SER A 124 5.31 -6.20 1.69
CA SER A 124 3.92 -6.47 2.05
C SER A 124 3.05 -6.72 0.81
N LYS A 125 1.95 -7.42 0.99
CA LYS A 125 0.96 -7.68 -0.08
C LYS A 125 0.32 -6.38 -0.58
N PHE A 126 0.00 -5.48 0.33
CA PHE A 126 -0.53 -4.15 0.07
C PHE A 126 0.41 -3.11 0.67
N TRP A 127 0.25 -1.86 0.28
CA TRP A 127 1.08 -0.81 0.86
C TRP A 127 0.90 -0.73 2.38
N ASN A 128 2.01 -0.77 3.09
CA ASN A 128 2.11 -0.61 4.54
C ASN A 128 3.18 0.44 4.87
N PRO A 129 3.05 1.18 5.98
CA PRO A 129 4.11 2.08 6.44
C PRO A 129 5.44 1.34 6.62
N GLY A 130 6.48 1.83 5.97
CA GLY A 130 7.82 1.23 6.05
C GLY A 130 8.07 0.05 5.12
N THR A 131 7.07 -0.40 4.34
CA THR A 131 7.31 -1.44 3.33
C THR A 131 8.33 -0.96 2.28
N GLU A 132 9.29 -1.81 1.97
CA GLU A 132 10.28 -1.54 0.92
C GLU A 132 9.66 -1.68 -0.47
N ALA A 133 8.75 -2.63 -0.65
CA ALA A 133 7.99 -2.81 -1.88
C ALA A 133 6.66 -3.51 -1.60
N VAL A 134 5.69 -3.25 -2.48
CA VAL A 134 4.42 -3.97 -2.54
C VAL A 134 4.61 -5.16 -3.48
N ASP A 135 4.11 -6.32 -3.07
CA ASP A 135 4.26 -7.59 -3.74
C ASP A 135 5.74 -8.06 -3.88
N THR A 136 6.10 -9.04 -3.07
CA THR A 136 7.47 -9.58 -3.05
C THR A 136 7.91 -10.17 -4.39
N PHE A 137 6.97 -10.61 -5.23
CA PHE A 137 7.28 -11.17 -6.55
C PHE A 137 7.57 -10.10 -7.61
N SER A 138 7.26 -8.84 -7.32
CA SER A 138 7.56 -7.70 -8.21
C SER A 138 8.99 -7.20 -8.09
N VAL A 139 9.76 -7.65 -7.09
CA VAL A 139 11.11 -7.15 -6.80
C VAL A 139 12.19 -8.18 -7.14
N ASN A 140 13.42 -7.68 -7.37
CA ASN A 140 14.57 -8.54 -7.54
C ASN A 140 14.92 -9.25 -6.23
N LEU A 141 14.93 -10.57 -6.26
CA LEU A 141 15.19 -11.40 -5.09
C LEU A 141 16.68 -11.74 -4.87
N HIS A 142 17.61 -11.21 -5.67
CA HIS A 142 19.03 -11.50 -5.52
C HIS A 142 19.67 -10.66 -4.40
N GLY A 143 20.70 -11.20 -3.77
CA GLY A 143 21.60 -10.49 -2.87
C GLY A 143 21.17 -10.44 -1.39
N ASP A 144 19.94 -10.79 -1.05
CA ASP A 144 19.43 -10.79 0.33
C ASP A 144 19.36 -12.20 0.93
N ILE A 145 19.58 -12.34 2.23
CA ILE A 145 19.22 -13.52 3.00
C ILE A 145 17.77 -13.30 3.50
N LYS A 146 16.86 -14.06 2.93
CA LYS A 146 15.42 -13.79 3.04
C LYS A 146 14.78 -14.58 4.14
N TRP A 147 13.98 -13.92 4.95
CA TRP A 147 12.93 -14.54 5.73
C TRP A 147 11.67 -14.57 4.87
N ALA A 148 11.09 -15.74 4.67
CA ALA A 148 9.93 -15.90 3.80
C ALA A 148 8.97 -16.92 4.41
N VAL A 149 7.92 -16.42 5.03
CA VAL A 149 6.82 -17.22 5.61
C VAL A 149 5.52 -16.75 4.93
N PRO A 150 5.21 -17.30 3.75
CA PRO A 150 4.00 -16.90 3.03
C PRO A 150 2.75 -17.38 3.79
N PRO A 151 1.64 -16.62 3.73
CA PRO A 151 0.35 -17.06 4.22
C PRO A 151 -0.07 -18.38 3.54
N PRO A 152 -0.79 -19.27 4.23
CA PRO A 152 -1.16 -20.58 3.69
C PRO A 152 -2.08 -20.55 2.46
N CYS A 153 -2.67 -19.41 2.16
CA CYS A 153 -3.67 -19.22 1.10
C CYS A 153 -3.18 -18.41 -0.10
N ILE A 154 -1.87 -18.34 -0.32
CA ILE A 154 -1.30 -17.77 -1.55
C ILE A 154 -1.22 -18.83 -2.65
#